data_4d88785d5513f378e513540db0214824
#
_entry.id   4d88785d5513f378e513540db0214824
#
_cell.length_a   1.000
_cell.length_b   1.000
_cell.length_c   1.000
_cell.angle_alpha   90.00
_cell.angle_beta   90.00
_cell.angle_gamma   90.00
#
_symmetry.space_group_name_H-M   'P 1'
#
loop_
_entity.id
_entity.type
_entity.pdbx_description
1 polymer ?
#
loop_
_entity_poly.entity_id
_entity_poly.type
_entity_poly.pdbx_seq_one_letter_code
_entity_poly.pdbx_strand_id
1 'polypeptide(L)'
;AHVHARGRGILNEKEDYNCIFSKLEDNLDIDRLHCHFTTIEYTDKGEKKHHTLAEDDEYGPHIKDLLLNLIENDWKATIICETPLIDQDALRMKQLYDSLI
;
A
#
# COMPACT_ATOMS: atom_id res chain seq x y z
N ALA A 1 -4.63 2.80 0.25
CA ALA A 1 -4.80 4.05 1.05
C ALA A 1 -6.17 4.15 1.69
N HIS A 2 -7.25 3.94 0.92
CA HIS A 2 -8.62 3.99 1.46
C HIS A 2 -8.85 2.97 2.58
N VAL A 3 -8.36 1.75 2.39
CA VAL A 3 -8.48 0.70 3.40
C VAL A 3 -7.78 1.10 4.70
N HIS A 4 -6.57 1.65 4.58
CA HIS A 4 -5.80 2.10 5.74
C HIS A 4 -6.52 3.24 6.47
N ALA A 5 -6.97 4.26 5.74
CA ALA A 5 -7.63 5.42 6.34
C ALA A 5 -8.97 5.04 6.98
N ARG A 6 -9.80 4.26 6.29
CA ARG A 6 -11.11 3.83 6.82
C ARG A 6 -10.99 2.86 7.99
N GLY A 7 -9.94 2.04 7.99
CA GLY A 7 -9.63 1.14 9.08
C GLY A 7 -8.89 1.79 10.24
N ARG A 8 -8.69 3.11 10.22
CA ARG A 8 -7.98 3.87 11.25
C ARG A 8 -6.56 3.37 11.49
N GLY A 9 -5.82 3.18 10.40
CA GLY A 9 -4.42 2.80 10.46
C GLY A 9 -4.17 1.32 10.64
N ILE A 10 -4.96 0.47 10.00
CA ILE A 10 -4.85 -1.00 10.15
C ILE A 10 -3.70 -1.63 9.38
N LEU A 11 -3.09 -0.92 8.40
CA LEU A 11 -2.01 -1.45 7.58
C LEU A 11 -0.66 -0.95 8.09
N ASN A 12 -0.17 -1.55 9.17
CA ASN A 12 1.07 -1.14 9.84
C ASN A 12 2.25 -2.06 9.54
N GLU A 13 1.99 -3.32 9.23
CA GLU A 13 3.00 -4.34 8.97
C GLU A 13 2.61 -5.17 7.76
N LYS A 14 3.58 -5.93 7.20
CA LYS A 14 3.32 -6.76 6.02
C LYS A 14 2.22 -7.80 6.25
N GLU A 15 2.09 -8.31 7.48
CA GLU A 15 1.10 -9.31 7.85
C GLU A 15 -0.33 -8.74 7.82
N ASP A 16 -0.50 -7.44 8.02
CA ASP A 16 -1.81 -6.81 7.99
C ASP A 16 -2.48 -6.92 6.61
N TYR A 17 -1.68 -6.96 5.56
CA TYR A 17 -2.17 -7.14 4.19
C TYR A 17 -2.72 -8.56 3.95
N ASN A 18 -2.23 -9.55 4.69
CA ASN A 18 -2.71 -10.93 4.55
C ASN A 18 -4.20 -11.05 4.85
N CYS A 19 -4.69 -10.33 5.84
CA CYS A 19 -6.11 -10.35 6.20
C CYS A 19 -6.99 -9.90 5.04
N ILE A 20 -6.58 -8.85 4.34
CA ILE A 20 -7.31 -8.29 3.20
C ILE A 20 -7.19 -9.18 1.98
N PHE A 21 -5.97 -9.60 1.64
CA PHE A 21 -5.70 -10.37 0.43
C PHE A 21 -6.29 -11.79 0.52
N SER A 22 -6.29 -12.39 1.72
CA SER A 22 -6.95 -13.68 1.94
C SER A 22 -8.45 -13.59 1.72
N LYS A 23 -9.09 -12.51 2.15
CA LYS A 23 -10.51 -12.29 1.90
C LYS A 23 -10.81 -12.13 0.40
N LEU A 24 -9.92 -11.46 -0.33
CA LEU A 24 -10.06 -11.32 -1.77
C LEU A 24 -9.90 -12.68 -2.48
N GLU A 25 -8.92 -13.49 -2.10
CA GLU A 25 -8.74 -14.84 -2.64
C GLU A 25 -9.95 -15.74 -2.38
N ASP A 26 -10.49 -15.70 -1.17
CA ASP A 26 -11.59 -16.57 -0.75
C ASP A 26 -12.92 -16.22 -1.44
N ASN A 27 -13.11 -14.96 -1.83
CA ASN A 27 -14.38 -14.47 -2.34
C ASN A 27 -14.38 -14.12 -3.83
N LEU A 28 -13.19 -13.95 -4.43
CA LEU A 28 -13.03 -13.54 -5.81
C LEU A 28 -11.97 -14.41 -6.50
N ASP A 29 -12.25 -14.79 -7.74
CA ASP A 29 -11.29 -15.48 -8.59
C ASP A 29 -10.39 -14.44 -9.25
N ILE A 30 -9.34 -14.01 -8.54
CA ILE A 30 -8.39 -13.00 -9.03
C ILE A 30 -6.98 -13.57 -9.10
N ASP A 31 -6.29 -13.30 -10.20
CA ASP A 31 -4.88 -13.67 -10.41
C ASP A 31 -3.95 -12.46 -10.37
N ARG A 32 -4.50 -11.25 -10.34
CA ARG A 32 -3.73 -10.00 -10.31
C ARG A 32 -4.43 -8.93 -9.48
N LEU A 33 -3.66 -8.27 -8.62
CA LEU A 33 -4.15 -7.14 -7.82
C LEU A 33 -3.94 -5.83 -8.57
N HIS A 34 -4.87 -4.91 -8.42
CA HIS A 34 -4.73 -3.53 -8.86
C HIS A 34 -4.86 -2.63 -7.63
N CYS A 35 -3.77 -1.98 -7.25
CA CYS A 35 -3.68 -1.21 -6.01
C CYS A 35 -3.43 0.26 -6.31
N HIS A 36 -4.08 1.13 -5.55
CA HIS A 36 -3.74 2.56 -5.49
C HIS A 36 -3.05 2.80 -4.15
N PHE A 37 -1.85 3.35 -4.19
CA PHE A 37 -1.04 3.53 -2.99
C PHE A 37 -0.63 4.99 -2.80
N THR A 38 -0.75 5.45 -1.57
CA THR A 38 -0.15 6.70 -1.09
C THR A 38 0.06 6.59 0.40
N THR A 39 1.02 7.34 0.93
CA THR A 39 1.07 7.65 2.36
C THR A 39 -0.05 8.64 2.62
N ILE A 40 -0.81 8.44 3.68
CA ILE A 40 -2.06 9.16 3.88
C ILE A 40 -2.25 9.62 5.32
N GLU A 41 -2.67 10.86 5.48
CA GLU A 41 -3.18 11.39 6.73
C GLU A 41 -4.69 11.16 6.79
N TYR A 42 -5.20 10.70 7.93
CA TYR A 42 -6.62 10.45 8.12
C TYR A 42 -7.11 10.99 9.47
N THR A 43 -8.42 11.13 9.58
CA THR A 43 -9.13 11.52 10.81
C THR A 43 -10.27 10.52 11.04
N ASP A 44 -11.02 10.69 12.13
CA ASP A 44 -12.21 9.88 12.38
C ASP A 44 -13.27 9.98 11.26
N LYS A 45 -13.17 11.01 10.43
CA LYS A 45 -14.05 11.21 9.28
C LYS A 45 -13.53 10.55 8.00
N GLY A 46 -12.34 9.92 8.03
CA GLY A 46 -11.71 9.28 6.89
C GLY A 46 -10.48 10.03 6.40
N GLU A 47 -10.24 9.99 5.10
CA GLU A 47 -9.06 10.58 4.49
C GLU A 47 -9.03 12.09 4.64
N LYS A 48 -7.85 12.63 4.96
CA LYS A 48 -7.63 14.07 5.05
C LYS A 48 -6.71 14.56 3.92
N LYS A 49 -5.55 13.91 3.73
CA LYS A 49 -4.55 14.39 2.78
C LYS A 49 -3.61 13.26 2.35
N HIS A 50 -3.25 13.23 1.07
CA HIS A 50 -2.19 12.38 0.56
C HIS A 50 -0.83 13.01 0.87
N HIS A 51 0.12 12.19 1.33
CA HIS A 51 1.49 12.60 1.64
C HIS A 51 2.48 11.84 0.76
N THR A 52 3.73 12.33 0.70
CA THR A 52 4.80 11.68 -0.05
C THR A 52 5.28 10.42 0.67
N LEU A 53 5.96 9.52 -0.06
CA LEU A 53 6.51 8.32 0.56
C LEU A 53 7.56 8.64 1.62
N ALA A 54 8.27 9.76 1.50
CA ALA A 54 9.26 10.20 2.48
C ALA A 54 8.63 10.61 3.83
N GLU A 55 7.34 10.84 3.87
CA GLU A 55 6.59 11.21 5.07
C GLU A 55 5.99 10.00 5.80
N ASP A 56 6.38 8.78 5.43
CA ASP A 56 5.79 7.55 5.97
C ASP A 56 6.12 7.29 7.44
N ASP A 57 7.16 7.92 7.99
CA ASP A 57 7.48 7.85 9.42
C ASP A 57 6.42 8.54 10.29
N GLU A 58 5.77 9.57 9.76
CA GLU A 58 4.73 10.32 10.46
C GLU A 58 3.33 9.79 10.15
N TYR A 59 3.13 9.41 8.90
CA TYR A 59 1.84 8.89 8.44
C TYR A 59 2.04 7.48 7.89
N GLY A 60 1.22 6.69 7.65
CA GLY A 60 1.32 5.40 6.96
C GLY A 60 0.37 5.38 5.78
N PRO A 61 0.24 4.25 5.15
CA PRO A 61 1.01 3.01 5.32
C PRO A 61 2.38 3.08 4.66
N HIS A 62 3.27 2.14 5.02
CA HIS A 62 4.59 2.03 4.44
C HIS A 62 4.57 1.15 3.18
N ILE A 63 5.07 1.67 2.06
CA ILE A 63 5.12 0.93 0.81
C ILE A 63 5.97 -0.36 0.92
N LYS A 64 7.00 -0.32 1.73
CA LYS A 64 7.87 -1.49 1.94
C LYS A 64 7.09 -2.71 2.43
N ASP A 65 6.17 -2.52 3.37
CA ASP A 65 5.38 -3.60 3.93
C ASP A 65 4.45 -4.23 2.89
N LEU A 66 3.83 -3.41 2.04
CA LEU A 66 3.03 -3.90 0.92
C LEU A 66 3.89 -4.70 -0.06
N LEU A 67 5.05 -4.17 -0.45
CA LEU A 67 5.94 -4.84 -1.40
C LEU A 67 6.44 -6.17 -0.85
N LEU A 68 6.83 -6.23 0.42
CA LEU A 68 7.27 -7.48 1.05
C LEU A 68 6.16 -8.52 1.07
N ASN A 69 4.92 -8.10 1.37
CA ASN A 69 3.78 -9.01 1.37
C ASN A 69 3.53 -9.60 -0.03
N LEU A 70 3.56 -8.74 -1.06
CA LEU A 70 3.35 -9.18 -2.44
C LEU A 70 4.44 -10.16 -2.90
N ILE A 71 5.69 -9.90 -2.52
CA ILE A 71 6.83 -10.77 -2.88
C ILE A 71 6.72 -12.12 -2.16
N GLU A 72 6.48 -12.12 -0.87
CA GLU A 72 6.41 -13.35 -0.06
C GLU A 72 5.26 -14.26 -0.48
N ASN A 73 4.14 -13.70 -0.91
CA ASN A 73 2.96 -14.46 -1.31
C ASN A 73 2.84 -14.65 -2.82
N ASP A 74 3.85 -14.23 -3.57
CA ASP A 74 3.90 -14.34 -5.03
C ASP A 74 2.67 -13.73 -5.73
N TRP A 75 2.20 -12.59 -5.23
CA TRP A 75 1.12 -11.86 -5.84
C TRP A 75 1.59 -11.05 -7.04
N LYS A 76 0.86 -11.13 -8.14
CA LYS A 76 1.03 -10.23 -9.27
C LYS A 76 0.18 -8.98 -9.03
N ALA A 77 0.78 -7.81 -9.16
CA ALA A 77 0.09 -6.56 -8.86
C ALA A 77 0.52 -5.42 -9.79
N THR A 78 -0.44 -4.53 -10.01
CA THR A 78 -0.19 -3.19 -10.57
C THR A 78 -0.43 -2.20 -9.46
N ILE A 79 0.53 -1.33 -9.18
CA ILE A 79 0.42 -0.31 -8.14
C ILE A 79 0.45 1.07 -8.79
N ILE A 80 -0.62 1.83 -8.60
CA ILE A 80 -0.72 3.21 -9.04
C ILE A 80 -0.35 4.12 -7.88
N CYS A 81 0.64 4.98 -8.09
CA CYS A 81 1.09 5.94 -7.09
C CYS A 81 0.18 7.16 -7.07
N GLU A 82 -0.37 7.46 -5.90
CA GLU A 82 -1.25 8.62 -5.70
C GLU A 82 -0.67 9.67 -4.76
N THR A 83 0.64 9.61 -4.49
CA THR A 83 1.28 10.65 -3.68
C THR A 83 1.37 11.98 -4.44
N PRO A 84 1.57 13.12 -3.73
CA PRO A 84 1.75 14.41 -4.41
C PRO A 84 2.91 14.47 -5.39
N LEU A 85 3.91 13.60 -5.25
CA LEU A 85 5.07 13.52 -6.15
C LEU A 85 4.89 12.58 -7.33
N ILE A 86 3.77 11.92 -7.43
CA ILE A 86 3.34 11.00 -8.50
C ILE A 86 4.50 10.22 -9.15
N ASP A 87 5.11 10.74 -10.21
CA ASP A 87 6.16 10.07 -10.98
C ASP A 87 7.42 9.80 -10.17
N GLN A 88 7.83 10.73 -9.33
CA GLN A 88 9.04 10.60 -8.51
C GLN A 88 8.87 9.50 -7.46
N ASP A 89 7.73 9.44 -6.82
CA ASP A 89 7.44 8.41 -5.83
C ASP A 89 7.15 7.06 -6.49
N ALA A 90 6.56 7.03 -7.68
CA ALA A 90 6.42 5.81 -8.45
C ALA A 90 7.80 5.19 -8.77
N LEU A 91 8.76 6.03 -9.14
CA LEU A 91 10.15 5.58 -9.35
C LEU A 91 10.78 5.06 -8.07
N ARG A 92 10.53 5.71 -6.94
CA ARG A 92 11.00 5.24 -5.62
C ARG A 92 10.43 3.87 -5.27
N MET A 93 9.15 3.64 -5.54
CA MET A 93 8.52 2.33 -5.35
C MET A 93 9.22 1.26 -6.17
N LYS A 94 9.51 1.55 -7.44
CA LYS A 94 10.20 0.62 -8.34
C LYS A 94 11.61 0.32 -7.86
N GLN A 95 12.36 1.33 -7.44
CA GLN A 95 13.71 1.17 -6.92
C GLN A 95 13.72 0.35 -5.64
N LEU A 96 12.76 0.59 -4.75
CA LEU A 96 12.64 -0.19 -3.53
C LEU A 96 12.29 -1.65 -3.84
N TYR A 97 11.35 -1.89 -4.74
CA TYR A 97 11.00 -3.25 -5.16
C TYR A 97 12.23 -3.98 -5.71
N ASP A 98 12.99 -3.35 -6.59
CA ASP A 98 14.19 -3.95 -7.18
C ASP A 98 15.24 -4.29 -6.12
N SER A 99 15.29 -3.54 -5.02
CA SER A 99 16.21 -3.80 -3.91
C SER A 99 15.78 -4.96 -3.02
N LEU A 100 14.48 -5.30 -3.02
CA LEU A 100 13.93 -6.35 -2.17
C LEU A 100 13.93 -7.74 -2.82
N ILE A 101 14.11 -7.81 -4.12
CA ILE A 101 14.16 -9.07 -4.86
C ILE A 101 15.64 -9.52 -5.18
#